data_496a217a2f8016c1e042eabe5e9573c7
#
_entry.id   496a217a2f8016c1e042eabe5e9573c7
#
_cell.length_a   1.000
_cell.length_b   1.000
_cell.length_c   1.000
_cell.angle_alpha   90.00
_cell.angle_beta   90.00
_cell.angle_gamma   90.00
#
_symmetry.space_group_name_H-M   'P 1'
#
loop_
_entity.id
_entity.type
_entity.pdbx_description
1 polymer ?
#
loop_
_entity_poly.entity_id
_entity_poly.type
_entity_poly.pdbx_seq_one_letter_code
_entity_poly.pdbx_strand_id
1 'polypeptide(L)'
;LGRALSAIRADQGWETELVLSGHSTGGLIASLWADRHPGALRALVLNSAWLSLQGSELVRTVGDPVLRTLALRDPRMSILDGWVDPARVFSITDGWLPERDGELPDPAWADDPYVTGWDINPAWSIKPSAPVRVGWLQAVMEGHNRVTQGLDIRCPVLSMGAASTRLGVTWTPESRREEPHIDADATA
;
A
#
# COMPACT_ATOMS: atom_id res chain seq x y z
N LEU A 1 5.32 -9.81 11.75
CA LEU A 1 6.16 -8.66 12.09
C LEU A 1 6.85 -8.88 13.44
N GLY A 2 6.13 -9.19 14.54
CA GLY A 2 6.72 -9.36 15.86
C GLY A 2 7.91 -10.32 15.93
N ARG A 3 7.84 -11.49 15.26
CA ARG A 3 8.95 -12.43 15.19
C ARG A 3 10.20 -11.84 14.53
N ALA A 4 10.03 -11.06 13.45
CA ALA A 4 11.15 -10.42 12.77
C ALA A 4 11.82 -9.38 13.67
N LEU A 5 11.03 -8.56 14.37
CA LEU A 5 11.56 -7.58 15.32
C LEU A 5 12.25 -8.22 16.51
N SER A 6 11.72 -9.33 17.04
CA SER A 6 12.39 -10.10 18.08
C SER A 6 13.72 -10.68 17.60
N ALA A 7 13.78 -11.19 16.37
CA ALA A 7 15.02 -11.70 15.79
C ALA A 7 16.07 -10.60 15.61
N ILE A 8 15.67 -9.40 15.12
CA ILE A 8 16.56 -8.25 15.00
C ILE A 8 17.13 -7.85 16.37
N ARG A 9 16.28 -7.77 17.40
CA ARG A 9 16.75 -7.45 18.75
C ARG A 9 17.67 -8.51 19.33
N ALA A 10 17.40 -9.79 19.06
CA ALA A 10 18.27 -10.88 19.51
C ALA A 10 19.66 -10.82 18.87
N ASP A 11 19.74 -10.35 17.61
CA ASP A 11 20.98 -10.22 16.86
C ASP A 11 21.73 -8.94 17.21
N GLN A 12 21.04 -7.80 17.27
CA GLN A 12 21.61 -6.47 17.45
C GLN A 12 21.68 -5.98 18.91
N GLY A 13 21.08 -6.70 19.83
CA GLY A 13 20.93 -6.33 21.22
C GLY A 13 19.56 -5.75 21.57
N TRP A 14 19.09 -6.06 22.77
CA TRP A 14 17.74 -5.66 23.24
C TRP A 14 17.57 -4.15 23.42
N GLU A 15 18.68 -3.42 23.62
CA GLU A 15 18.71 -1.96 23.73
C GLU A 15 18.58 -1.24 22.36
N THR A 16 18.51 -2.00 21.27
CA THR A 16 18.40 -1.42 19.93
C THR A 16 17.07 -0.69 19.76
N GLU A 17 17.16 0.60 19.45
CA GLU A 17 16.00 1.40 19.11
C GLU A 17 15.48 1.02 17.72
N LEU A 18 14.16 0.78 17.62
CA LEU A 18 13.53 0.37 16.39
C LEU A 18 12.72 1.52 15.78
N VAL A 19 13.00 1.82 14.52
CA VAL A 19 12.15 2.63 13.66
C VAL A 19 11.47 1.71 12.66
N LEU A 20 10.14 1.75 12.63
CA LEU A 20 9.35 0.95 11.70
C LEU A 20 8.91 1.84 10.53
N SER A 21 9.18 1.40 9.30
CA SER A 21 8.70 2.05 8.10
C SER A 21 7.69 1.15 7.39
N GLY A 22 6.58 1.73 6.92
CA GLY A 22 5.54 1.04 6.18
C GLY A 22 5.07 1.85 4.96
N HIS A 23 4.99 1.18 3.80
CA HIS A 23 4.45 1.75 2.57
C HIS A 23 3.13 1.10 2.23
N SER A 24 2.14 1.88 1.76
CA SER A 24 0.84 1.40 1.29
C SER A 24 0.16 0.48 2.32
N THR A 25 -0.21 -0.76 1.98
CA THR A 25 -0.72 -1.78 2.91
C THR A 25 0.25 -2.08 4.06
N GLY A 26 1.57 -1.97 3.80
CA GLY A 26 2.59 -2.08 4.84
C GLY A 26 2.48 -0.98 5.90
N GLY A 27 2.02 0.22 5.53
CA GLY A 27 1.70 1.30 6.46
C GLY A 27 0.54 0.97 7.38
N LEU A 28 -0.53 0.36 6.87
CA LEU A 28 -1.64 -0.14 7.68
C LEU A 28 -1.14 -1.19 8.69
N ILE A 29 -0.36 -2.17 8.23
CA ILE A 29 0.19 -3.23 9.10
C ILE A 29 1.08 -2.62 10.19
N ALA A 30 1.93 -1.65 9.84
CA ALA A 30 2.84 -0.98 10.77
C ALA A 30 2.08 -0.19 11.84
N SER A 31 1.04 0.54 11.44
CA SER A 31 0.17 1.31 12.34
C SER A 31 -0.58 0.42 13.33
N LEU A 32 -1.20 -0.65 12.84
CA LEU A 32 -1.91 -1.62 13.68
C LEU A 32 -0.95 -2.38 14.62
N TRP A 33 0.27 -2.61 14.18
CA TRP A 33 1.28 -3.25 15.02
C TRP A 33 1.75 -2.30 16.14
N ALA A 34 1.99 -1.03 15.82
CA ALA A 34 2.40 0.00 16.78
C ALA A 34 1.31 0.24 17.86
N ASP A 35 0.04 0.26 17.46
CA ASP A 35 -1.12 0.32 18.36
C ASP A 35 -1.14 -0.84 19.38
N ARG A 36 -0.84 -2.06 18.92
CA ARG A 36 -0.84 -3.25 19.77
C ARG A 36 0.41 -3.40 20.64
N HIS A 37 1.46 -2.65 20.36
CA HIS A 37 2.76 -2.76 21.03
C HIS A 37 3.28 -1.36 21.43
N PRO A 38 2.54 -0.63 22.30
CA PRO A 38 2.95 0.71 22.72
C PRO A 38 4.33 0.68 23.37
N GLY A 39 5.18 1.63 23.01
CA GLY A 39 6.55 1.74 23.51
C GLY A 39 7.58 0.78 22.87
N ALA A 40 7.16 -0.07 21.92
CA ALA A 40 8.09 -0.97 21.22
C ALA A 40 8.94 -0.26 20.14
N LEU A 41 8.48 0.89 19.66
CA LEU A 41 9.11 1.66 18.59
C LEU A 41 9.63 3.01 19.11
N ARG A 42 10.76 3.44 18.57
CA ARG A 42 11.30 4.79 18.72
C ARG A 42 10.56 5.79 17.82
N ALA A 43 10.19 5.37 16.61
CA ALA A 43 9.39 6.13 15.66
C ALA A 43 8.70 5.22 14.64
N LEU A 44 7.64 5.76 14.03
CA LEU A 44 6.90 5.15 12.94
C LEU A 44 6.97 6.05 11.71
N VAL A 45 7.33 5.50 10.55
CA VAL A 45 7.40 6.22 9.27
C VAL A 45 6.37 5.59 8.32
N LEU A 46 5.43 6.39 7.86
CA LEU A 46 4.36 5.99 6.95
C LEU A 46 4.58 6.69 5.61
N ASN A 47 4.73 5.89 4.57
CA ASN A 47 4.86 6.38 3.20
C ASN A 47 3.64 5.93 2.39
N SER A 48 2.78 6.87 2.00
CA SER A 48 1.53 6.61 1.30
C SER A 48 0.78 5.43 1.93
N ALA A 49 0.57 5.49 3.26
CA ALA A 49 -0.04 4.41 4.01
C ALA A 49 -1.52 4.26 3.64
N TRP A 50 -1.95 3.04 3.33
CA TRP A 50 -3.34 2.76 2.98
C TRP A 50 -4.19 2.60 4.25
N LEU A 51 -4.57 3.72 4.86
CA LEU A 51 -5.28 3.77 6.14
C LEU A 51 -6.80 3.84 6.00
N SER A 52 -7.30 4.13 4.79
CA SER A 52 -8.74 4.16 4.50
C SER A 52 -9.03 3.55 3.14
N LEU A 53 -10.23 2.96 2.98
CA LEU A 53 -10.71 2.51 1.69
C LEU A 53 -11.27 3.72 0.94
N GLN A 54 -10.81 3.90 -0.29
CA GLN A 54 -11.40 4.88 -1.20
C GLN A 54 -12.83 4.47 -1.55
N GLY A 55 -13.73 5.43 -1.55
CA GLY A 55 -15.12 5.22 -1.93
C GLY A 55 -16.11 5.57 -0.83
N SER A 56 -17.38 5.53 -1.18
CA SER A 56 -18.46 5.92 -0.29
C SER A 56 -18.56 4.97 0.92
N GLU A 57 -19.00 5.49 2.01
CA GLU A 57 -19.39 4.73 3.22
C GLU A 57 -20.36 3.57 2.88
N LEU A 58 -21.14 3.73 1.82
CA LEU A 58 -22.02 2.71 1.29
C LEU A 58 -21.25 1.47 0.81
N VAL A 59 -20.12 1.63 0.13
CA VAL A 59 -19.28 0.51 -0.32
C VAL A 59 -18.72 -0.25 0.87
N ARG A 60 -18.34 0.45 1.93
CA ARG A 60 -17.90 -0.18 3.18
C ARG A 60 -19.04 -0.92 3.88
N THR A 61 -20.21 -0.28 4.00
CA THR A 61 -21.35 -0.84 4.74
C THR A 61 -21.94 -2.08 4.06
N VAL A 62 -22.03 -2.09 2.73
CA VAL A 62 -22.63 -3.20 1.97
C VAL A 62 -21.59 -4.27 1.63
N GLY A 63 -20.35 -3.86 1.33
CA GLY A 63 -19.28 -4.77 0.93
C GLY A 63 -18.75 -5.65 2.06
N ASP A 64 -18.66 -5.10 3.28
CA ASP A 64 -18.06 -5.81 4.42
C ASP A 64 -18.80 -7.11 4.80
N PRO A 65 -20.14 -7.16 4.96
CA PRO A 65 -20.85 -8.40 5.27
C PRO A 65 -20.73 -9.48 4.18
N VAL A 66 -20.70 -9.06 2.91
CA VAL A 66 -20.55 -9.97 1.79
C VAL A 66 -19.16 -10.58 1.77
N LEU A 67 -18.13 -9.74 1.87
CA LEU A 67 -16.73 -10.20 1.93
C LEU A 67 -16.49 -11.11 3.13
N ARG A 68 -17.03 -10.76 4.29
CA ARG A 68 -16.94 -11.59 5.49
C ARG A 68 -17.55 -12.97 5.31
N THR A 69 -18.74 -13.04 4.68
CA THR A 69 -19.41 -14.31 4.40
C THR A 69 -18.58 -15.16 3.43
N LEU A 70 -18.04 -14.56 2.39
CA LEU A 70 -17.18 -15.24 1.42
C LEU A 70 -15.87 -15.70 2.06
N ALA A 71 -15.25 -14.87 2.90
CA ALA A 71 -14.01 -15.21 3.60
C ALA A 71 -14.19 -16.35 4.61
N LEU A 72 -15.33 -16.43 5.26
CA LEU A 72 -15.67 -17.56 6.15
C LEU A 72 -15.83 -18.87 5.37
N ARG A 73 -16.31 -18.79 4.12
CA ARG A 73 -16.49 -19.96 3.26
C ARG A 73 -15.18 -20.42 2.63
N ASP A 74 -14.45 -19.50 2.03
CA ASP A 74 -13.13 -19.74 1.42
C ASP A 74 -12.29 -18.47 1.40
N PRO A 75 -11.42 -18.26 2.39
CA PRO A 75 -10.57 -17.06 2.46
C PRO A 75 -9.53 -17.00 1.32
N ARG A 76 -9.28 -18.11 0.62
CA ARG A 76 -8.36 -18.20 -0.51
C ARG A 76 -9.01 -17.93 -1.86
N MET A 77 -10.34 -17.81 -1.90
CA MET A 77 -11.05 -17.47 -3.12
C MET A 77 -10.48 -16.18 -3.70
N SER A 78 -10.11 -16.21 -4.98
CA SER A 78 -9.66 -15.03 -5.70
C SER A 78 -10.85 -14.19 -6.12
N ILE A 79 -10.73 -12.89 -5.98
CA ILE A 79 -11.68 -11.90 -6.46
C ILE A 79 -10.90 -10.87 -7.27
N LEU A 80 -11.57 -10.23 -8.21
CA LEU A 80 -10.96 -9.21 -9.08
C LEU A 80 -9.85 -9.78 -10.02
N ASP A 81 -9.90 -11.06 -10.34
CA ASP A 81 -9.03 -11.61 -11.36
C ASP A 81 -9.30 -10.90 -12.70
N GLY A 82 -8.24 -10.33 -13.28
CA GLY A 82 -8.31 -9.52 -14.51
C GLY A 82 -8.73 -8.06 -14.32
N TRP A 83 -8.97 -7.59 -13.11
CA TRP A 83 -9.24 -6.17 -12.84
C TRP A 83 -7.98 -5.29 -12.85
N VAL A 84 -6.86 -5.90 -12.59
CA VAL A 84 -5.57 -5.19 -12.64
C VAL A 84 -4.97 -5.44 -14.00
N ASP A 85 -4.90 -4.39 -14.82
CA ASP A 85 -4.18 -4.44 -16.09
C ASP A 85 -2.69 -4.71 -15.81
N PRO A 86 -2.16 -5.85 -16.29
CA PRO A 86 -0.73 -6.15 -16.13
C PRO A 86 0.16 -5.05 -16.70
N ALA A 87 -0.21 -4.46 -17.83
CA ALA A 87 0.54 -3.37 -18.44
C ALA A 87 0.68 -2.17 -17.51
N ARG A 88 -0.38 -1.86 -16.73
CA ARG A 88 -0.35 -0.79 -15.75
C ARG A 88 0.58 -1.08 -14.56
N VAL A 89 0.58 -2.31 -14.07
CA VAL A 89 1.49 -2.73 -12.98
C VAL A 89 2.94 -2.68 -13.43
N PHE A 90 3.20 -3.06 -14.68
CA PHE A 90 4.56 -3.04 -15.24
C PHE A 90 5.02 -1.67 -15.74
N SER A 91 4.10 -0.72 -15.96
CA SER A 91 4.47 0.63 -16.41
C SER A 91 5.46 1.32 -15.47
N ILE A 92 5.37 1.05 -14.17
CA ILE A 92 6.29 1.60 -13.17
C ILE A 92 7.66 0.92 -13.25
N THR A 93 7.70 -0.37 -13.53
CA THR A 93 8.95 -1.16 -13.56
C THR A 93 9.69 -1.03 -14.88
N ASP A 94 8.95 -0.98 -15.97
CA ASP A 94 9.52 -0.97 -17.32
C ASP A 94 9.82 0.46 -17.79
N GLY A 95 9.38 1.48 -17.05
CA GLY A 95 9.51 2.87 -17.43
C GLY A 95 8.60 3.26 -18.60
N TRP A 96 9.00 4.29 -19.30
CA TRP A 96 8.30 4.79 -20.48
C TRP A 96 8.73 4.02 -21.73
N LEU A 97 7.78 3.38 -22.39
CA LEU A 97 8.01 2.65 -23.64
C LEU A 97 7.29 3.38 -24.78
N PRO A 98 7.98 3.94 -25.77
CA PRO A 98 7.36 4.72 -26.85
C PRO A 98 6.26 3.96 -27.60
N GLU A 99 6.43 2.64 -27.77
CA GLU A 99 5.42 1.78 -28.45
C GLU A 99 4.13 1.63 -27.64
N ARG A 100 4.21 1.72 -26.31
CA ARG A 100 3.06 1.60 -25.41
C ARG A 100 2.49 2.96 -25.02
N ASP A 101 3.38 3.93 -24.72
CA ASP A 101 3.05 5.16 -24.01
C ASP A 101 3.12 6.41 -24.94
N GLY A 102 3.58 6.22 -26.19
CA GLY A 102 3.76 7.33 -27.13
C GLY A 102 5.06 8.12 -26.89
N GLU A 103 5.16 9.28 -27.53
CA GLU A 103 6.30 10.18 -27.33
C GLU A 103 6.35 10.73 -25.90
N LEU A 104 7.55 10.94 -25.38
CA LEU A 104 7.74 11.52 -24.06
C LEU A 104 7.21 12.98 -24.06
N PRO A 105 6.26 13.32 -23.17
CA PRO A 105 5.62 14.64 -23.18
C PRO A 105 6.59 15.81 -22.98
N ASP A 106 7.67 15.58 -22.23
CA ASP A 106 8.74 16.55 -21.99
C ASP A 106 10.09 15.86 -22.05
N PRO A 107 10.97 16.23 -23.00
CA PRO A 107 12.31 15.67 -23.08
C PRO A 107 13.17 15.83 -21.81
N ALA A 108 12.86 16.83 -20.98
CA ALA A 108 13.53 17.04 -19.70
C ALA A 108 13.31 15.90 -18.69
N TRP A 109 12.33 15.03 -18.94
CA TRP A 109 12.06 13.86 -18.09
C TRP A 109 12.85 12.61 -18.48
N ALA A 110 13.70 12.69 -19.49
CA ALA A 110 14.43 11.51 -20.00
C ALA A 110 15.21 10.76 -18.91
N ASP A 111 15.75 11.48 -17.93
CA ASP A 111 16.52 10.92 -16.82
C ASP A 111 15.68 10.66 -15.55
N ASP A 112 14.36 10.91 -15.61
CA ASP A 112 13.47 10.65 -14.47
C ASP A 112 13.33 9.13 -14.26
N PRO A 113 13.43 8.61 -13.02
CA PRO A 113 13.25 7.18 -12.73
C PRO A 113 11.93 6.60 -13.23
N TYR A 114 10.87 7.38 -13.33
CA TYR A 114 9.60 6.95 -13.94
C TYR A 114 9.70 6.72 -15.45
N VAL A 115 10.66 7.36 -16.10
CA VAL A 115 10.91 7.20 -17.54
C VAL A 115 11.92 6.08 -17.78
N THR A 116 12.97 6.02 -16.98
CA THR A 116 14.03 5.00 -17.10
C THR A 116 13.62 3.64 -16.55
N GLY A 117 12.58 3.60 -15.70
CA GLY A 117 12.14 2.37 -15.04
C GLY A 117 12.96 2.02 -13.80
N TRP A 118 12.63 0.87 -13.20
CA TRP A 118 13.22 0.40 -11.96
C TRP A 118 13.83 -0.98 -12.17
N ASP A 119 15.05 -1.18 -11.73
CA ASP A 119 15.68 -2.50 -11.68
C ASP A 119 15.10 -3.30 -10.50
N ILE A 120 14.05 -4.06 -10.79
CA ILE A 120 13.38 -4.89 -9.80
C ILE A 120 13.88 -6.33 -9.91
N ASN A 121 14.36 -6.86 -8.79
CA ASN A 121 14.70 -8.27 -8.70
C ASN A 121 13.44 -9.14 -8.91
N PRO A 122 13.35 -9.91 -10.00
CA PRO A 122 12.14 -10.69 -10.33
C PRO A 122 11.87 -11.81 -9.31
N ALA A 123 12.85 -12.22 -8.52
CA ALA A 123 12.66 -13.20 -7.45
C ALA A 123 11.86 -12.63 -6.27
N TRP A 124 11.81 -11.31 -6.12
CA TRP A 124 11.08 -10.62 -5.06
C TRP A 124 9.72 -10.10 -5.51
N SER A 125 9.42 -10.15 -6.79
CA SER A 125 8.19 -9.65 -7.37
C SER A 125 7.43 -10.76 -8.08
N ILE A 126 6.19 -11.01 -7.65
CA ILE A 126 5.29 -11.95 -8.32
C ILE A 126 4.70 -11.27 -9.55
N LYS A 127 4.98 -11.82 -10.74
CA LYS A 127 4.42 -11.33 -11.99
C LYS A 127 3.26 -12.23 -12.45
N PRO A 128 2.12 -11.68 -12.91
CA PRO A 128 1.82 -10.25 -13.07
C PRO A 128 1.54 -9.52 -11.75
N SER A 129 1.00 -10.17 -10.75
CA SER A 129 0.79 -9.71 -9.37
C SER A 129 0.22 -10.83 -8.51
N ALA A 130 0.29 -10.71 -7.20
CA ALA A 130 -0.42 -11.64 -6.33
C ALA A 130 -1.93 -11.47 -6.51
N PRO A 131 -2.71 -12.59 -6.60
CA PRO A 131 -4.15 -12.52 -6.71
C PRO A 131 -4.76 -11.89 -5.45
N VAL A 132 -5.77 -11.03 -5.64
CA VAL A 132 -6.52 -10.46 -4.53
C VAL A 132 -7.40 -11.52 -3.92
N ARG A 133 -7.09 -11.94 -2.70
CA ARG A 133 -7.85 -12.95 -1.95
C ARG A 133 -8.91 -12.30 -1.08
N VAL A 134 -10.08 -12.92 -1.00
CA VAL A 134 -11.20 -12.45 -0.17
C VAL A 134 -10.77 -12.26 1.29
N GLY A 135 -10.07 -13.22 1.87
CA GLY A 135 -9.60 -13.13 3.25
C GLY A 135 -8.58 -12.02 3.49
N TRP A 136 -7.74 -11.73 2.47
CA TRP A 136 -6.82 -10.62 2.53
C TRP A 136 -7.57 -9.28 2.51
N LEU A 137 -8.50 -9.11 1.58
CA LEU A 137 -9.28 -7.88 1.48
C LEU A 137 -10.13 -7.63 2.73
N GLN A 138 -10.75 -8.68 3.29
CA GLN A 138 -11.47 -8.58 4.54
C GLN A 138 -10.57 -8.12 5.69
N ALA A 139 -9.37 -8.69 5.82
CA ALA A 139 -8.42 -8.28 6.85
C ALA A 139 -7.97 -6.81 6.69
N VAL A 140 -7.83 -6.33 5.46
CA VAL A 140 -7.57 -4.91 5.17
C VAL A 140 -8.74 -4.04 5.64
N MET A 141 -9.98 -4.40 5.32
CA MET A 141 -11.16 -3.65 5.74
C MET A 141 -11.33 -3.62 7.28
N GLU A 142 -11.08 -4.74 7.95
CA GLU A 142 -11.05 -4.79 9.41
C GLU A 142 -9.95 -3.87 9.98
N GLY A 143 -8.79 -3.83 9.32
CA GLY A 143 -7.71 -2.92 9.67
C GLY A 143 -8.12 -1.45 9.53
N HIS A 144 -8.75 -1.07 8.43
CA HIS A 144 -9.28 0.28 8.23
C HIS A 144 -10.33 0.64 9.28
N ASN A 145 -11.25 -0.27 9.59
CA ASN A 145 -12.24 -0.06 10.66
C ASN A 145 -11.57 0.14 12.02
N ARG A 146 -10.46 -0.54 12.31
CA ARG A 146 -9.70 -0.30 13.54
C ARG A 146 -9.04 1.07 13.54
N VAL A 147 -8.48 1.52 12.40
CA VAL A 147 -7.90 2.87 12.26
C VAL A 147 -8.94 3.94 12.53
N THR A 148 -10.15 3.83 11.99
CA THR A 148 -11.24 4.82 12.20
C THR A 148 -11.71 4.91 13.66
N GLN A 149 -11.48 3.89 14.47
CA GLN A 149 -11.77 3.90 15.91
C GLN A 149 -10.70 4.64 16.73
N GLY A 150 -9.61 5.03 16.08
CA GLY A 150 -8.44 5.63 16.69
C GLY A 150 -7.40 4.60 17.16
N LEU A 151 -6.13 4.95 17.03
CA LEU A 151 -4.99 4.12 17.42
C LEU A 151 -4.23 4.76 18.59
N ASP A 152 -3.75 3.97 19.55
CA ASP A 152 -2.90 4.41 20.66
C ASP A 152 -1.41 4.23 20.30
N ILE A 153 -0.93 5.00 19.35
CA ILE A 153 0.49 4.99 18.92
C ILE A 153 1.28 5.94 19.80
N ARG A 154 2.21 5.41 20.59
CA ARG A 154 2.97 6.16 21.61
C ARG A 154 4.40 6.51 21.17
N CYS A 155 4.65 6.68 19.91
CA CYS A 155 5.92 7.18 19.39
C CYS A 155 5.66 8.28 18.37
N PRO A 156 6.67 9.11 18.02
CA PRO A 156 6.56 10.03 16.91
C PRO A 156 6.19 9.32 15.62
N VAL A 157 5.27 9.91 14.84
CA VAL A 157 4.83 9.39 13.54
C VAL A 157 5.16 10.43 12.47
N LEU A 158 5.91 10.01 11.46
CA LEU A 158 6.08 10.76 10.22
C LEU A 158 5.17 10.14 9.17
N SER A 159 4.17 10.89 8.72
CA SER A 159 3.33 10.50 7.59
C SER A 159 3.72 11.31 6.35
N MET A 160 3.96 10.60 5.26
CA MET A 160 4.28 11.17 3.95
C MET A 160 3.29 10.60 2.94
N GLY A 161 2.77 11.45 2.07
CA GLY A 161 1.84 11.06 1.02
C GLY A 161 1.90 12.01 -0.16
N ALA A 162 1.21 11.67 -1.24
CA ALA A 162 0.99 12.59 -2.34
C ALA A 162 0.11 13.75 -1.88
N ALA A 163 0.28 14.91 -2.52
CA ALA A 163 -0.51 16.11 -2.21
C ALA A 163 -1.94 16.04 -2.78
N SER A 164 -2.20 15.12 -3.70
CA SER A 164 -3.51 14.97 -4.33
C SER A 164 -3.75 13.53 -4.77
N THR A 165 -5.02 13.17 -4.85
CA THR A 165 -5.48 11.86 -5.33
C THR A 165 -6.19 12.00 -6.66
N ARG A 166 -5.87 11.12 -7.61
CA ARG A 166 -6.64 10.95 -8.84
C ARG A 166 -7.21 9.55 -8.92
N LEU A 167 -8.48 9.43 -8.68
CA LEU A 167 -9.21 8.19 -8.93
C LEU A 167 -9.47 8.04 -10.42
N GLY A 168 -8.67 7.24 -11.10
CA GLY A 168 -8.83 7.02 -12.54
C GLY A 168 -8.36 5.64 -12.94
N VAL A 169 -9.10 5.02 -13.87
CA VAL A 169 -8.72 3.74 -14.49
C VAL A 169 -7.80 3.92 -15.69
N THR A 170 -7.69 5.16 -16.19
CA THR A 170 -6.87 5.48 -17.36
C THR A 170 -5.61 6.20 -16.91
N TRP A 171 -4.47 5.68 -17.33
CA TRP A 171 -3.19 6.33 -17.11
C TRP A 171 -3.08 7.60 -17.98
N THR A 172 -2.59 8.69 -17.39
CA THR A 172 -2.22 9.93 -18.08
C THR A 172 -0.89 10.45 -17.54
N PRO A 173 -0.17 11.31 -18.24
CA PRO A 173 1.08 11.90 -17.75
C PRO A 173 0.94 12.59 -16.38
N GLU A 174 -0.21 13.20 -16.10
CA GLU A 174 -0.52 13.85 -14.82
C GLU A 174 -0.65 12.82 -13.68
N SER A 175 -1.06 11.59 -13.98
CA SER A 175 -1.17 10.49 -13.00
C SER A 175 0.16 10.16 -12.31
N ARG A 176 1.28 10.64 -12.84
CA ARG A 176 2.61 10.49 -12.22
C ARG A 176 2.81 11.32 -10.97
N ARG A 177 2.03 12.39 -10.82
CA ARG A 177 2.13 13.36 -9.71
C ARG A 177 1.05 13.18 -8.67
N GLU A 178 0.16 12.23 -8.88
CA GLU A 178 -1.03 12.03 -8.06
C GLU A 178 -1.08 10.58 -7.55
N GLU A 179 -1.68 10.40 -6.41
CA GLU A 179 -1.87 9.07 -5.82
C GLU A 179 -3.10 8.39 -6.46
N PRO A 180 -2.94 7.26 -7.16
CA PRO A 180 -4.07 6.59 -7.81
C PRO A 180 -4.86 5.65 -6.89
N HIS A 181 -4.33 5.29 -5.74
CA HIS A 181 -4.88 4.22 -4.91
C HIS A 181 -5.22 4.63 -3.48
N ILE A 182 -4.70 5.75 -3.00
CA ILE A 182 -4.87 6.20 -1.63
C ILE A 182 -5.55 7.56 -1.64
N ASP A 183 -6.53 7.72 -0.79
CA ASP A 183 -7.16 9.02 -0.55
C ASP A 183 -6.20 9.89 0.25
N ALA A 184 -5.59 10.88 -0.41
CA ALA A 184 -4.61 11.76 0.20
C ALA A 184 -5.24 12.60 1.31
N ASP A 185 -6.48 13.04 1.14
CA ASP A 185 -7.20 13.85 2.13
C ASP A 185 -7.56 13.04 3.37
N ALA A 186 -7.87 11.75 3.19
CA ALA A 186 -8.22 10.87 4.31
C ALA A 186 -7.00 10.35 5.09
N THR A 187 -5.78 10.58 4.59
CA THR A 187 -4.52 10.11 5.21
C THR A 187 -3.65 11.23 5.75
N ALA A 188 -4.03 12.48 5.50
CA ALA A 188 -3.38 13.67 6.05
C ALA A 188 -3.86 13.92 7.49
#